data_6b92415da73c1c382dff0f17ad43ea8f
#
_entry.id   6b92415da73c1c382dff0f17ad43ea8f
#
_cell.length_a   1.000
_cell.length_b   1.000
_cell.length_c   1.000
_cell.angle_alpha   90.00
_cell.angle_beta   90.00
_cell.angle_gamma   90.00
#
_symmetry.space_group_name_H-M   'P 1'
#
loop_
_entity.id
_entity.type
_entity.pdbx_description
1 polymer ?
#
loop_
_entity_poly.entity_id
_entity_poly.type
_entity_poly.pdbx_seq_one_letter_code
_entity_poly.pdbx_strand_id
1 'polypeptide(L)'
;MKFRTLALATTIGSMALFSGCASQAVSYGDAQATETLTKDFGSTDLQQIAAKMVDDMLAFPPVIEMTQARRPVLFVDRIKNKTQEHIDTESITDTIQNKLINSGKFRFVDMTSVGAMADQLAYQQQSGMVDKRTAVKTG
;
A
#
# COMPACT_ATOMS: atom_id res chain seq x y z
N MET A 1 11.11 73.87 14.04
CA MET A 1 11.83 72.66 13.55
C MET A 1 11.52 71.37 14.36
N LYS A 2 10.86 71.40 15.47
CA LYS A 2 10.59 70.22 16.34
C LYS A 2 9.39 69.34 15.91
N PHE A 3 8.45 69.88 15.11
CA PHE A 3 7.27 69.11 14.66
C PHE A 3 7.51 68.19 13.46
N ARG A 4 8.56 68.44 12.65
CA ARG A 4 8.86 67.63 11.47
C ARG A 4 9.57 66.30 11.81
N THR A 5 10.31 66.27 12.93
CA THR A 5 11.02 65.10 13.42
C THR A 5 10.08 64.13 14.13
N LEU A 6 8.99 64.62 14.75
CA LEU A 6 8.01 63.78 15.43
C LEU A 6 7.12 62.99 14.44
N ALA A 7 6.81 63.58 13.28
CA ALA A 7 6.00 62.94 12.24
C ALA A 7 6.75 61.82 11.51
N LEU A 8 8.10 61.90 11.42
CA LEU A 8 8.93 60.87 10.75
C LEU A 8 9.11 59.64 11.64
N ALA A 9 9.09 59.77 12.96
CA ALA A 9 9.25 58.65 13.89
C ALA A 9 7.99 57.78 14.00
N THR A 10 6.82 58.36 13.79
CA THR A 10 5.54 57.59 13.83
C THR A 10 5.28 56.77 12.59
N THR A 11 5.80 57.16 11.42
CA THR A 11 5.65 56.39 10.18
C THR A 11 6.52 55.15 10.11
N ILE A 12 7.67 55.15 10.76
CA ILE A 12 8.59 53.94 10.77
C ILE A 12 8.08 52.86 11.74
N GLY A 13 7.40 53.25 12.83
CA GLY A 13 6.83 52.31 13.81
C GLY A 13 5.61 51.50 13.32
N SER A 14 4.92 52.01 12.28
CA SER A 14 3.70 51.37 11.76
C SER A 14 3.99 50.27 10.72
N MET A 15 5.18 50.16 10.19
CA MET A 15 5.55 49.20 9.15
C MET A 15 6.03 47.85 9.69
N ALA A 16 6.26 47.74 11.00
CA ALA A 16 6.79 46.51 11.62
C ALA A 16 5.71 45.51 12.04
N LEU A 17 4.43 45.81 11.87
CA LEU A 17 3.32 44.96 12.33
C LEU A 17 2.69 44.06 11.23
N PHE A 18 3.24 44.10 10.00
CA PHE A 18 2.81 43.23 8.90
C PHE A 18 3.79 42.08 8.63
N SER A 19 4.45 41.52 9.65
CA SER A 19 5.10 40.23 9.51
C SER A 19 3.98 39.17 9.47
N GLY A 20 3.41 39.01 8.27
CA GLY A 20 2.36 38.05 7.98
C GLY A 20 2.80 36.64 8.33
N CYS A 21 1.87 35.89 8.91
CA CYS A 21 1.97 34.46 9.07
C CYS A 21 2.36 33.83 7.72
N ALA A 22 3.59 33.35 7.61
CA ALA A 22 3.95 32.44 6.53
C ALA A 22 3.06 31.20 6.70
N SER A 23 2.08 31.04 5.82
CA SER A 23 1.33 29.80 5.73
C SER A 23 2.34 28.69 5.46
N GLN A 24 2.48 27.76 6.39
CA GLN A 24 3.21 26.52 6.12
C GLN A 24 2.51 25.85 4.94
N ALA A 25 3.14 25.94 3.78
CA ALA A 25 2.73 25.15 2.65
C ALA A 25 2.91 23.67 3.05
N VAL A 26 1.82 22.92 3.11
CA VAL A 26 1.89 21.48 3.24
C VAL A 26 2.55 20.98 1.96
N SER A 27 3.84 20.65 2.05
CA SER A 27 4.55 19.97 0.97
C SER A 27 4.12 18.51 1.03
N TYR A 28 3.37 18.06 0.03
CA TYR A 28 3.21 16.62 -0.18
C TYR A 28 4.60 16.09 -0.58
N GLY A 29 5.21 15.31 0.31
CA GLY A 29 6.43 14.59 0.00
C GLY A 29 6.19 13.65 -1.17
N ASP A 30 7.23 13.46 -2.00
CA ASP A 30 7.20 12.46 -3.06
C ASP A 30 6.99 11.07 -2.42
N ALA A 31 5.98 10.33 -2.88
CA ALA A 31 5.68 8.98 -2.37
C ALA A 31 6.85 7.99 -2.59
N GLN A 32 7.81 8.35 -3.47
CA GLN A 32 9.04 7.62 -3.71
C GLN A 32 10.27 8.25 -3.04
N ALA A 33 10.10 9.35 -2.30
CA ALA A 33 11.21 9.95 -1.57
C ALA A 33 11.74 8.96 -0.53
N THR A 34 13.02 8.65 -0.60
CA THR A 34 13.72 7.86 0.41
C THR A 34 13.75 8.69 1.69
N GLU A 35 12.87 8.39 2.65
CA GLU A 35 12.96 9.00 3.96
C GLU A 35 14.32 8.68 4.57
N THR A 36 15.04 9.73 4.94
CA THR A 36 16.35 9.60 5.56
C THR A 36 16.24 8.85 6.89
N LEU A 37 16.93 7.73 6.94
CA LEU A 37 17.28 6.86 8.06
C LEU A 37 16.94 7.43 9.45
N THR A 38 15.76 7.16 9.92
CA THR A 38 15.48 7.09 11.36
C THR A 38 15.86 5.69 11.84
N LYS A 39 16.18 5.53 13.12
CA LYS A 39 16.57 4.24 13.73
C LYS A 39 15.45 3.19 13.68
N ASP A 40 14.26 3.60 13.35
CA ASP A 40 13.07 2.78 13.27
C ASP A 40 12.75 2.55 11.79
N PHE A 41 12.54 1.29 11.43
CA PHE A 41 12.10 0.94 10.07
C PHE A 41 10.75 1.59 9.79
N GLY A 42 10.74 2.59 8.93
CA GLY A 42 9.52 3.25 8.50
C GLY A 42 8.65 2.31 7.63
N SER A 43 7.37 2.61 7.54
CA SER A 43 6.44 1.88 6.67
C SER A 43 6.93 1.84 5.21
N THR A 44 7.54 2.93 4.73
CA THR A 44 8.13 3.03 3.38
C THR A 44 9.30 2.07 3.20
N ASP A 45 10.17 1.91 4.20
CA ASP A 45 11.32 1.00 4.13
C ASP A 45 10.86 -0.46 4.00
N LEU A 46 9.85 -0.84 4.79
CA LEU A 46 9.28 -2.18 4.74
C LEU A 46 8.63 -2.49 3.38
N GLN A 47 7.95 -1.51 2.79
CA GLN A 47 7.39 -1.64 1.45
C GLN A 47 8.48 -1.75 0.38
N GLN A 48 9.56 -0.98 0.47
CA GLN A 48 10.71 -1.07 -0.44
C GLN A 48 11.41 -2.43 -0.33
N ILE A 49 11.62 -2.92 0.88
CA ILE A 49 12.17 -4.26 1.12
C ILE A 49 11.26 -5.32 0.49
N ALA A 50 9.96 -5.27 0.75
CA ALA A 50 9.00 -6.20 0.18
C ALA A 50 9.01 -6.15 -1.36
N ALA A 51 9.04 -4.95 -1.92
CA ALA A 51 9.13 -4.75 -3.37
C ALA A 51 10.40 -5.37 -3.96
N LYS A 52 11.55 -5.15 -3.32
CA LYS A 52 12.84 -5.71 -3.75
C LYS A 52 12.85 -7.24 -3.64
N MET A 53 12.30 -7.79 -2.57
CA MET A 53 12.19 -9.25 -2.39
C MET A 53 11.36 -9.89 -3.51
N VAL A 54 10.27 -9.26 -3.93
CA VAL A 54 9.46 -9.74 -5.05
C VAL A 54 10.25 -9.68 -6.36
N ASP A 55 11.00 -8.59 -6.61
CA ASP A 55 11.82 -8.47 -7.81
C ASP A 55 12.87 -9.58 -7.87
N ASP A 56 13.55 -9.85 -6.75
CA ASP A 56 14.55 -10.92 -6.66
C ASP A 56 13.91 -12.30 -6.85
N MET A 57 12.73 -12.53 -6.27
CA MET A 57 11.98 -13.76 -6.47
C MET A 57 11.59 -13.96 -7.95
N LEU A 58 11.15 -12.90 -8.64
CA LEU A 58 10.76 -12.95 -10.05
C LEU A 58 11.95 -13.15 -10.99
N ALA A 59 13.15 -12.78 -10.55
CA ALA A 59 14.41 -13.00 -11.26
C ALA A 59 15.04 -14.37 -10.96
N PHE A 60 14.51 -15.11 -9.99
CA PHE A 60 15.05 -16.40 -9.59
C PHE A 60 14.81 -17.46 -10.68
N PRO A 61 15.87 -18.16 -11.17
CA PRO A 61 15.78 -19.05 -12.32
C PRO A 61 14.67 -20.11 -12.23
N PRO A 62 14.44 -20.82 -11.11
CA PRO A 62 13.35 -21.78 -11.01
C PRO A 62 11.97 -21.16 -11.17
N VAL A 63 11.76 -19.92 -10.71
CA VAL A 63 10.50 -19.20 -10.89
C VAL A 63 10.32 -18.80 -12.35
N ILE A 64 11.40 -18.39 -13.01
CA ILE A 64 11.38 -18.06 -14.44
C ILE A 64 10.98 -19.31 -15.24
N GLU A 65 11.63 -20.43 -15.04
CA GLU A 65 11.35 -21.68 -15.73
C GLU A 65 9.91 -22.15 -15.53
N MET A 66 9.43 -22.13 -14.28
CA MET A 66 8.06 -22.52 -13.95
C MET A 66 7.03 -21.62 -14.64
N THR A 67 7.28 -20.30 -14.67
CA THR A 67 6.34 -19.33 -15.23
C THR A 67 6.38 -19.20 -16.73
N GLN A 68 7.47 -19.62 -17.39
CA GLN A 68 7.57 -19.73 -18.84
C GLN A 68 6.74 -20.88 -19.39
N ALA A 69 6.73 -22.03 -18.71
CA ALA A 69 5.99 -23.20 -19.15
C ALA A 69 4.47 -23.00 -19.05
N ARG A 70 4.01 -22.37 -17.99
CA ARG A 70 2.60 -22.02 -17.75
C ARG A 70 2.51 -20.95 -16.70
N ARG A 71 1.43 -20.18 -16.71
CA ARG A 71 1.13 -19.22 -15.64
C ARG A 71 0.49 -19.97 -14.46
N PRO A 72 1.24 -20.24 -13.39
CA PRO A 72 0.69 -20.94 -12.23
C PRO A 72 -0.32 -20.04 -11.51
N VAL A 73 -1.21 -20.69 -10.76
CA VAL A 73 -2.14 -19.97 -9.87
C VAL A 73 -1.38 -19.60 -8.60
N LEU A 74 -1.47 -18.34 -8.21
CA LEU A 74 -0.87 -17.81 -7.01
C LEU A 74 -1.94 -17.10 -6.17
N PHE A 75 -1.89 -17.27 -4.88
CA PHE A 75 -2.57 -16.41 -3.95
C PHE A 75 -1.60 -15.87 -2.92
N VAL A 76 -1.85 -14.68 -2.42
CA VAL A 76 -1.05 -14.04 -1.38
C VAL A 76 -1.95 -13.89 -0.16
N ASP A 77 -1.58 -14.56 0.93
CA ASP A 77 -2.28 -14.41 2.21
C ASP A 77 -1.81 -13.12 2.91
N ARG A 78 -2.63 -12.65 3.84
CA ARG A 78 -2.31 -11.45 4.62
C ARG A 78 -1.09 -11.68 5.50
N ILE A 79 -0.17 -10.73 5.50
CA ILE A 79 0.97 -10.72 6.40
C ILE A 79 0.46 -10.47 7.82
N LYS A 80 0.88 -11.30 8.77
CA LYS A 80 0.51 -11.18 10.18
C LYS A 80 1.64 -10.52 10.94
N ASN A 81 1.37 -9.37 11.53
CA ASN A 81 2.29 -8.75 12.48
C ASN A 81 2.35 -9.57 13.78
N LYS A 82 3.53 -10.09 14.11
CA LYS A 82 3.79 -10.83 15.36
C LYS A 82 4.69 -10.04 16.31
N THR A 83 4.93 -8.78 16.01
CA THR A 83 5.71 -7.87 16.87
C THR A 83 4.78 -7.00 17.71
N GLN A 84 5.35 -6.23 18.63
CA GLN A 84 4.61 -5.23 19.40
C GLN A 84 4.60 -3.86 18.70
N GLU A 85 5.33 -3.73 17.61
CA GLU A 85 5.38 -2.52 16.81
C GLU A 85 4.12 -2.37 15.96
N HIS A 86 3.70 -1.13 15.75
CA HIS A 86 2.60 -0.84 14.84
C HIS A 86 3.10 -0.85 13.39
N ILE A 87 2.94 -2.00 12.73
CA ILE A 87 3.35 -2.20 11.32
C ILE A 87 2.10 -2.28 10.45
N ASP A 88 2.03 -1.46 9.42
CA ASP A 88 1.00 -1.54 8.39
C ASP A 88 1.29 -2.71 7.44
N THR A 89 0.85 -3.90 7.85
CA THR A 89 1.04 -5.13 7.07
C THR A 89 0.11 -5.21 5.86
N GLU A 90 -0.96 -4.41 5.84
CA GLU A 90 -1.86 -4.32 4.69
C GLU A 90 -1.16 -3.67 3.50
N SER A 91 -0.55 -2.51 3.70
CA SER A 91 0.24 -1.83 2.65
C SER A 91 1.40 -2.68 2.13
N ILE A 92 2.04 -3.48 2.99
CA ILE A 92 3.09 -4.41 2.56
C ILE A 92 2.49 -5.52 1.69
N THR A 93 1.38 -6.10 2.12
CA THR A 93 0.68 -7.16 1.36
C THR A 93 0.24 -6.65 -0.01
N ASP A 94 -0.34 -5.45 -0.07
CA ASP A 94 -0.77 -4.80 -1.30
C ASP A 94 0.40 -4.53 -2.25
N THR A 95 1.54 -4.08 -1.70
CA THR A 95 2.77 -3.87 -2.49
C THR A 95 3.24 -5.18 -3.15
N ILE A 96 3.25 -6.28 -2.39
CA ILE A 96 3.61 -7.60 -2.90
C ILE A 96 2.62 -8.05 -3.97
N GLN A 97 1.33 -7.98 -3.70
CA GLN A 97 0.28 -8.38 -4.64
C GLN A 97 0.36 -7.59 -5.95
N ASN A 98 0.46 -6.27 -5.87
CA ASN A 98 0.54 -5.40 -7.04
C ASN A 98 1.76 -5.73 -7.91
N LYS A 99 2.93 -5.94 -7.31
CA LYS A 99 4.12 -6.33 -8.07
C LYS A 99 3.97 -7.69 -8.74
N LEU A 100 3.41 -8.66 -8.06
CA LEU A 100 3.17 -9.99 -8.60
C LEU A 100 2.14 -9.97 -9.74
N ILE A 101 1.06 -9.22 -9.58
CA ILE A 101 0.03 -9.02 -10.63
C ILE A 101 0.67 -8.35 -11.86
N ASN A 102 1.41 -7.25 -11.66
CA ASN A 102 2.02 -6.48 -12.73
C ASN A 102 3.12 -7.27 -13.46
N SER A 103 3.73 -8.27 -12.82
CA SER A 103 4.69 -9.16 -13.49
C SER A 103 4.08 -9.97 -14.64
N GLY A 104 2.76 -10.16 -14.63
CA GLY A 104 2.05 -10.97 -15.62
C GLY A 104 2.38 -12.47 -15.60
N LYS A 105 3.24 -12.92 -14.70
CA LYS A 105 3.74 -14.31 -14.66
C LYS A 105 2.78 -15.29 -14.00
N PHE A 106 1.81 -14.79 -13.20
CA PHE A 106 0.90 -15.60 -12.42
C PHE A 106 -0.56 -15.34 -12.76
N ARG A 107 -1.43 -16.27 -12.41
CA ARG A 107 -2.88 -16.07 -12.31
C ARG A 107 -3.23 -15.92 -10.84
N PHE A 108 -3.94 -14.87 -10.50
CA PHE A 108 -4.35 -14.62 -9.12
C PHE A 108 -5.73 -15.18 -8.84
N VAL A 109 -5.91 -15.68 -7.62
CA VAL A 109 -7.21 -16.07 -7.08
C VAL A 109 -7.44 -15.23 -5.83
N ASP A 110 -8.56 -14.53 -5.82
CA ASP A 110 -9.02 -13.83 -4.63
C ASP A 110 -9.65 -14.85 -3.66
N MET A 111 -8.96 -15.10 -2.56
CA MET A 111 -9.43 -16.06 -1.55
C MET A 111 -10.68 -15.57 -0.81
N THR A 112 -10.97 -14.28 -0.80
CA THR A 112 -12.23 -13.76 -0.24
C THR A 112 -13.41 -14.25 -1.07
N SER A 113 -13.28 -14.18 -2.39
CA SER A 113 -14.28 -14.70 -3.33
C SER A 113 -14.36 -16.23 -3.27
N VAL A 114 -13.25 -16.93 -3.08
CA VAL A 114 -13.24 -18.41 -2.95
C VAL A 114 -13.99 -18.86 -1.70
N GLY A 115 -13.82 -18.18 -0.56
CA GLY A 115 -14.57 -18.46 0.66
C GLY A 115 -16.08 -18.33 0.44
N ALA A 116 -16.52 -17.21 -0.11
CA ALA A 116 -17.93 -16.96 -0.41
C ALA A 116 -18.52 -18.00 -1.40
N MET A 117 -17.72 -18.39 -2.41
CA MET A 117 -18.13 -19.45 -3.35
C MET A 117 -18.24 -20.83 -2.67
N ALA A 118 -17.30 -21.16 -1.77
CA ALA A 118 -17.32 -22.41 -1.04
C ALA A 118 -18.56 -22.49 -0.13
N ASP A 119 -18.90 -21.42 0.58
CA ASP A 119 -20.09 -21.32 1.42
C ASP A 119 -21.38 -21.47 0.58
N GLN A 120 -21.42 -20.85 -0.59
CA GLN A 120 -22.56 -20.97 -1.50
C GLN A 120 -22.70 -22.38 -2.08
N LEU A 121 -21.59 -23.03 -2.40
CA LEU A 121 -21.57 -24.42 -2.87
C LEU A 121 -22.02 -25.39 -1.76
N ALA A 122 -21.53 -25.18 -0.53
CA ALA A 122 -21.96 -25.96 0.63
C ALA A 122 -23.47 -25.80 0.88
N TYR A 123 -24.00 -24.58 0.78
CA TYR A 123 -25.43 -24.32 0.87
C TYR A 123 -26.21 -25.06 -0.21
N GLN A 124 -25.78 -25.04 -1.47
CA GLN A 124 -26.42 -25.76 -2.58
C GLN A 124 -26.43 -27.27 -2.36
N GLN A 125 -25.35 -27.82 -1.80
CA GLN A 125 -25.24 -29.28 -1.57
C GLN A 125 -26.01 -29.77 -0.34
N GLN A 126 -26.14 -28.91 0.68
CA GLN A 126 -26.72 -29.33 1.99
C GLN A 126 -28.12 -28.82 2.22
N SER A 127 -28.60 -27.79 1.55
CA SER A 127 -29.92 -27.19 1.78
C SER A 127 -31.08 -28.01 1.28
N GLY A 128 -30.82 -29.00 0.41
CA GLY A 128 -31.88 -29.79 -0.23
C GLY A 128 -32.76 -29.01 -1.23
N MET A 129 -32.46 -27.72 -1.43
CA MET A 129 -33.21 -26.85 -2.35
C MET A 129 -32.77 -26.96 -3.81
N VAL A 130 -31.59 -27.54 -4.04
CA VAL A 130 -31.00 -27.71 -5.38
C VAL A 130 -30.94 -29.21 -5.71
N ASP A 131 -31.41 -29.57 -6.91
CA ASP A 131 -31.28 -30.96 -7.40
C ASP A 131 -29.79 -31.32 -7.54
N LYS A 132 -29.39 -32.42 -6.89
CA LYS A 132 -27.98 -32.89 -6.89
C LYS A 132 -27.42 -33.16 -8.30
N ARG A 133 -28.30 -33.33 -9.30
CA ARG A 133 -27.90 -33.53 -10.70
C ARG A 133 -27.52 -32.25 -11.40
N THR A 134 -28.05 -31.11 -10.94
CA THR A 134 -27.80 -29.77 -11.52
C THR A 134 -26.85 -28.92 -10.66
N ALA A 135 -26.48 -29.38 -9.47
CA ALA A 135 -25.53 -28.70 -8.62
C ALA A 135 -24.16 -28.59 -9.31
N VAL A 136 -23.52 -27.43 -9.19
CA VAL A 136 -22.19 -27.19 -9.74
C VAL A 136 -21.19 -28.14 -9.07
N LYS A 137 -20.46 -28.88 -9.88
CA LYS A 137 -19.37 -29.74 -9.40
C LYS A 137 -18.07 -28.92 -9.43
N THR A 138 -17.44 -28.75 -8.29
CA THR A 138 -16.07 -28.29 -8.20
C THR A 138 -15.15 -29.38 -8.69
N GLY A 139 -14.46 -29.11 -9.81
CA GLY A 139 -13.39 -29.95 -10.33
C GLY A 139 -12.06 -29.64 -9.67
#